data_45165c24ef26ce5e9d86c2c286d03be3
#
_entry.id   45165c24ef26ce5e9d86c2c286d03be3
#
_cell.length_a   1.000
_cell.length_b   1.000
_cell.length_c   1.000
_cell.angle_alpha   90.00
_cell.angle_beta   90.00
_cell.angle_gamma   90.00
#
_symmetry.space_group_name_H-M   'P 1'
#
loop_
_entity.id
_entity.type
_entity.pdbx_description
1 polymer ?
#
loop_
_entity_poly.entity_id
_entity_poly.type
_entity_poly.pdbx_seq_one_letter_code
_entity_poly.pdbx_strand_id
1 'polypeptide(L)'
;LKNNIFSEFEGKIAYFCKDNPLLSNPNNISDYNLSGMVFGKNDGLEDFLPNLNDGFIQGNFEPTHLLKHENEFEVELNHFIQNFSKLSTSERSGWVCSLNHGVLPKTKEDNVKHFIHTVRTVFQEIE
;
A
#
# COMPACT_ATOMS: atom_id res chain seq x y z
N LEU A 1 -11.55 -11.97 18.24
CA LEU A 1 -11.17 -10.60 17.88
C LEU A 1 -12.37 -9.80 17.36
N LYS A 2 -13.13 -10.32 16.38
CA LYS A 2 -14.29 -9.63 15.80
C LYS A 2 -15.31 -9.16 16.85
N ASN A 3 -15.57 -9.97 17.86
CA ASN A 3 -16.62 -9.70 18.84
C ASN A 3 -16.15 -8.87 20.05
N ASN A 4 -14.85 -8.74 20.29
CA ASN A 4 -14.34 -8.13 21.51
C ASN A 4 -13.63 -6.79 21.28
N ILE A 5 -12.86 -6.65 20.18
CA ILE A 5 -12.09 -5.44 19.92
C ILE A 5 -12.69 -4.63 18.77
N PHE A 6 -12.95 -5.28 17.65
CA PHE A 6 -13.39 -4.55 16.45
C PHE A 6 -14.79 -3.95 16.60
N SER A 7 -15.66 -4.56 17.42
CA SER A 7 -16.99 -4.02 17.67
C SER A 7 -17.00 -2.74 18.51
N GLU A 8 -16.03 -2.56 19.42
CA GLU A 8 -15.93 -1.33 20.23
C GLU A 8 -15.37 -0.15 19.43
N PHE A 9 -14.57 -0.42 18.40
CA PHE A 9 -13.88 0.59 17.61
C PHE A 9 -14.29 0.57 16.14
N GLU A 10 -15.54 0.28 15.90
CA GLU A 10 -16.12 0.15 14.56
C GLU A 10 -15.76 1.35 13.67
N GLY A 11 -15.20 1.07 12.50
CA GLY A 11 -14.77 2.11 11.55
C GLY A 11 -13.56 2.96 11.98
N LYS A 12 -12.87 2.59 13.08
CA LYS A 12 -11.72 3.34 13.59
C LYS A 12 -10.40 2.53 13.63
N ILE A 13 -10.45 1.28 13.23
CA ILE A 13 -9.28 0.38 13.25
C ILE A 13 -8.85 0.08 11.84
N ALA A 14 -7.57 0.26 11.56
CA ALA A 14 -6.90 -0.32 10.41
C ALA A 14 -6.08 -1.53 10.84
N TYR A 15 -5.98 -2.51 9.97
CA TYR A 15 -5.31 -3.77 10.27
C TYR A 15 -3.99 -3.90 9.50
N PHE A 16 -2.94 -4.28 10.21
CA PHE A 16 -1.65 -4.65 9.63
C PHE A 16 -1.21 -6.03 10.14
N CYS A 17 -0.84 -6.89 9.22
CA CYS A 17 -0.19 -8.15 9.55
C CYS A 17 0.89 -8.46 8.52
N LYS A 18 2.12 -8.45 8.97
CA LYS A 18 3.26 -8.90 8.16
C LYS A 18 3.16 -10.41 7.96
N ASP A 19 3.40 -10.86 6.72
CA ASP A 19 3.55 -12.28 6.36
C ASP A 19 2.29 -13.16 6.58
N ASN A 20 1.10 -12.61 6.72
CA ASN A 20 -0.13 -13.40 6.79
C ASN A 20 -1.05 -13.14 5.58
N PRO A 21 -0.97 -13.98 4.53
CA PRO A 21 -1.76 -13.79 3.33
C PRO A 21 -3.28 -13.94 3.52
N LEU A 22 -3.72 -14.66 4.55
CA LEU A 22 -5.15 -14.81 4.85
C LEU A 22 -5.77 -13.51 5.36
N LEU A 23 -4.97 -12.69 6.02
CA LEU A 23 -5.40 -11.41 6.58
C LEU A 23 -5.14 -10.23 5.64
N SER A 24 -4.48 -10.48 4.51
CA SER A 24 -4.28 -9.49 3.44
C SER A 24 -5.41 -9.50 2.41
N ASN A 25 -6.53 -10.14 2.68
CA ASN A 25 -7.68 -10.12 1.80
C ASN A 25 -8.47 -8.82 2.01
N PRO A 26 -8.58 -7.94 1.00
CA PRO A 26 -9.30 -6.67 1.11
C PRO A 26 -10.78 -6.79 1.49
N ASN A 27 -11.42 -7.93 1.21
CA ASN A 27 -12.78 -8.20 1.65
C ASN A 27 -12.94 -8.16 3.17
N ASN A 28 -11.85 -8.39 3.91
CA ASN A 28 -11.85 -8.29 5.36
C ASN A 28 -12.12 -6.87 5.88
N ILE A 29 -11.93 -5.84 5.07
CA ILE A 29 -12.27 -4.46 5.44
C ILE A 29 -13.78 -4.38 5.76
N SER A 30 -14.63 -4.86 4.86
CA SER A 30 -16.09 -4.90 5.09
C SER A 30 -16.49 -5.95 6.12
N ASP A 31 -15.91 -7.15 6.06
CA ASP A 31 -16.27 -8.28 6.92
C ASP A 31 -16.00 -8.01 8.41
N TYR A 32 -14.97 -7.23 8.71
CA TYR A 32 -14.59 -6.84 10.07
C TYR A 32 -14.88 -5.38 10.41
N ASN A 33 -15.50 -4.65 9.50
CA ASN A 33 -15.83 -3.24 9.65
C ASN A 33 -14.61 -2.37 9.99
N LEU A 34 -13.53 -2.58 9.24
CA LEU A 34 -12.27 -1.86 9.39
C LEU A 34 -12.31 -0.54 8.60
N SER A 35 -11.53 0.43 9.02
CA SER A 35 -11.26 1.65 8.24
C SER A 35 -10.35 1.36 7.04
N GLY A 36 -9.50 0.36 7.15
CA GLY A 36 -8.57 -0.02 6.11
C GLY A 36 -7.63 -1.14 6.54
N MET A 37 -6.70 -1.47 5.67
CA MET A 37 -5.67 -2.45 5.97
C MET A 37 -4.37 -2.14 5.24
N VAL A 38 -3.27 -2.68 5.76
CA VAL A 38 -1.99 -2.69 5.06
C VAL A 38 -1.87 -3.98 4.25
N PHE A 39 -1.55 -3.83 2.97
CA PHE A 39 -1.37 -4.94 2.04
C PHE A 39 0.04 -5.51 2.18
N GLY A 40 0.15 -6.68 2.76
CA GLY A 40 1.43 -7.31 3.12
C GLY A 40 2.10 -8.12 2.01
N LYS A 41 1.59 -8.08 0.77
CA LYS A 41 2.18 -8.74 -0.39
C LYS A 41 2.90 -7.74 -1.27
N ASN A 42 3.88 -8.21 -2.05
CA ASN A 42 4.68 -7.35 -2.94
C ASN A 42 3.98 -7.03 -4.26
N ASP A 43 2.93 -7.76 -4.60
CA ASP A 43 2.21 -7.67 -5.88
C ASP A 43 0.69 -7.82 -5.70
N GLY A 44 -0.05 -7.41 -6.70
CA GLY A 44 -1.49 -7.64 -6.82
C GLY A 44 -2.38 -6.63 -6.09
N LEU A 45 -1.84 -5.60 -5.44
CA LEU A 45 -2.67 -4.57 -4.82
C LEU A 45 -3.49 -3.80 -5.86
N GLU A 46 -2.89 -3.52 -6.99
CA GLU A 46 -3.53 -2.84 -8.13
C GLU A 46 -4.76 -3.57 -8.66
N ASP A 47 -4.82 -4.89 -8.50
CA ASP A 47 -5.96 -5.70 -8.94
C ASP A 47 -7.17 -5.59 -7.99
N PHE A 48 -6.94 -5.26 -6.73
CA PHE A 48 -8.00 -5.10 -5.73
C PHE A 48 -8.60 -3.70 -5.69
N LEU A 49 -7.81 -2.67 -5.96
CA LEU A 49 -8.23 -1.27 -5.82
C LEU A 49 -9.50 -0.91 -6.60
N PRO A 50 -9.69 -1.36 -7.87
CA PRO A 50 -10.90 -1.02 -8.62
C PRO A 50 -12.19 -1.55 -8.00
N ASN A 51 -12.11 -2.58 -7.17
CA ASN A 51 -13.25 -3.23 -6.52
C ASN A 51 -13.38 -2.87 -5.04
N LEU A 52 -12.56 -1.95 -4.54
CA LEU A 52 -12.62 -1.49 -3.17
C LEU A 52 -13.82 -0.55 -2.99
N ASN A 53 -14.83 -0.98 -2.22
CA ASN A 53 -16.04 -0.21 -1.98
C ASN A 53 -15.95 0.70 -0.77
N ASP A 54 -15.19 0.30 0.26
CA ASP A 54 -15.07 1.00 1.53
C ASP A 54 -13.63 1.00 2.05
N GLY A 55 -13.28 2.03 2.80
CA GLY A 55 -12.02 2.14 3.50
C GLY A 55 -10.84 2.40 2.57
N PHE A 56 -9.65 2.06 3.06
CA PHE A 56 -8.40 2.23 2.33
C PHE A 56 -7.54 0.97 2.37
N ILE A 57 -6.68 0.82 1.38
CA ILE A 57 -5.59 -0.16 1.37
C ILE A 57 -4.27 0.58 1.26
N GLN A 58 -3.38 0.32 2.23
CA GLN A 58 -2.05 0.89 2.27
C GLN A 58 -1.02 -0.12 1.77
N GLY A 59 -0.12 0.30 0.93
CA GLY A 59 1.00 -0.51 0.44
C GLY A 59 1.39 -0.13 -0.98
N ASN A 60 2.21 -0.94 -1.65
CA ASN A 60 2.83 -2.20 -1.21
C ASN A 60 4.24 -2.32 -1.81
N PHE A 61 4.95 -1.18 -1.88
CA PHE A 61 6.32 -1.22 -2.39
C PHE A 61 7.22 -2.03 -1.47
N GLU A 62 8.03 -2.93 -2.04
CA GLU A 62 8.91 -3.81 -1.28
C GLU A 62 10.10 -3.05 -0.69
N PRO A 63 10.26 -3.02 0.65
CA PRO A 63 11.33 -2.24 1.29
C PRO A 63 12.74 -2.65 0.89
N THR A 64 12.96 -3.91 0.50
CA THR A 64 14.28 -4.38 0.04
C THR A 64 14.75 -3.68 -1.23
N HIS A 65 13.83 -3.17 -2.04
CA HIS A 65 14.18 -2.39 -3.24
C HIS A 65 14.92 -1.09 -2.88
N LEU A 66 14.63 -0.51 -1.73
CA LEU A 66 15.31 0.70 -1.25
C LEU A 66 16.78 0.47 -0.84
N LEU A 67 17.21 -0.79 -0.72
CA LEU A 67 18.60 -1.16 -0.46
C LEU A 67 19.44 -1.28 -1.73
N LYS A 68 18.80 -1.38 -2.90
CA LYS A 68 19.45 -1.60 -4.19
C LYS A 68 20.29 -0.40 -4.63
N HIS A 69 21.19 -0.64 -5.60
CA HIS A 69 21.85 0.45 -6.32
C HIS A 69 20.83 1.27 -7.10
N GLU A 70 21.17 2.52 -7.37
CA GLU A 70 20.27 3.50 -7.99
C GLU A 70 19.60 2.96 -9.27
N ASN A 71 20.36 2.38 -10.19
CA ASN A 71 19.81 1.85 -11.44
C ASN A 71 18.83 0.69 -11.23
N GLU A 72 19.13 -0.22 -10.31
CA GLU A 72 18.26 -1.35 -10.00
C GLU A 72 17.00 -0.88 -9.24
N PHE A 73 17.17 0.05 -8.34
CA PHE A 73 16.05 0.68 -7.63
C PHE A 73 15.12 1.39 -8.60
N GLU A 74 15.66 2.14 -9.57
CA GLU A 74 14.89 2.84 -10.58
C GLU A 74 14.02 1.89 -11.42
N VAL A 75 14.52 0.72 -11.77
CA VAL A 75 13.74 -0.31 -12.48
C VAL A 75 12.53 -0.76 -11.65
N GLU A 76 12.73 -1.05 -10.36
CA GLU A 76 11.65 -1.49 -9.48
C GLU A 76 10.62 -0.38 -9.23
N LEU A 77 11.11 0.85 -9.04
CA LEU A 77 10.24 2.01 -8.86
C LEU A 77 9.38 2.27 -10.10
N ASN A 78 9.99 2.24 -11.29
CA ASN A 78 9.26 2.43 -12.54
C ASN A 78 8.22 1.34 -12.78
N HIS A 79 8.53 0.08 -12.47
CA HIS A 79 7.56 -1.00 -12.55
C HIS A 79 6.35 -0.78 -11.63
N PHE A 80 6.64 -0.41 -10.38
CA PHE A 80 5.59 -0.06 -9.40
C PHE A 80 4.71 1.09 -9.89
N ILE A 81 5.33 2.18 -10.32
CA ILE A 81 4.61 3.35 -10.85
C ILE A 81 3.73 2.98 -12.05
N GLN A 82 4.25 2.19 -12.99
CA GLN A 82 3.51 1.76 -14.18
C GLN A 82 2.27 0.94 -13.81
N ASN A 83 2.36 0.06 -12.83
CA ASN A 83 1.22 -0.76 -12.41
C ASN A 83 0.07 0.09 -11.88
N PHE A 84 0.35 1.06 -11.02
CA PHE A 84 -0.69 1.95 -10.48
C PHE A 84 -1.13 3.04 -11.46
N SER A 85 -0.31 3.41 -12.43
CA SER A 85 -0.67 4.38 -13.48
C SER A 85 -1.70 3.85 -14.47
N LYS A 86 -1.90 2.54 -14.53
CA LYS A 86 -2.96 1.92 -15.34
C LYS A 86 -4.36 2.16 -14.77
N LEU A 87 -4.44 2.47 -13.49
CA LEU A 87 -5.68 2.75 -12.79
C LEU A 87 -6.07 4.22 -12.95
N SER A 88 -7.36 4.48 -13.11
CA SER A 88 -7.89 5.83 -13.05
C SER A 88 -7.78 6.42 -11.64
N THR A 89 -7.93 7.72 -11.54
CA THR A 89 -8.00 8.44 -10.26
C THR A 89 -9.04 7.86 -9.31
N SER A 90 -10.23 7.57 -9.81
CA SER A 90 -11.31 7.00 -9.00
C SER A 90 -10.98 5.58 -8.51
N GLU A 91 -10.34 4.76 -9.33
CA GLU A 91 -9.90 3.42 -8.93
C GLU A 91 -8.79 3.46 -7.86
N ARG A 92 -7.96 4.51 -7.86
CA ARG A 92 -6.94 4.72 -6.83
C ARG A 92 -7.41 5.45 -5.58
N SER A 93 -8.65 5.88 -5.51
CA SER A 93 -9.15 6.76 -4.42
C SER A 93 -8.98 6.16 -3.02
N GLY A 94 -9.02 4.84 -2.89
CA GLY A 94 -8.80 4.15 -1.63
C GLY A 94 -7.35 3.70 -1.38
N TRP A 95 -6.40 4.12 -2.21
CA TRP A 95 -5.01 3.72 -2.09
C TRP A 95 -4.18 4.70 -1.25
N VAL A 96 -3.50 4.17 -0.26
CA VAL A 96 -2.46 4.89 0.49
C VAL A 96 -1.10 4.31 0.09
N CYS A 97 -0.38 5.04 -0.76
CA CYS A 97 0.93 4.61 -1.24
C CYS A 97 1.93 4.52 -0.09
N SER A 98 2.48 3.36 0.10
CA SER A 98 3.54 3.11 1.10
C SER A 98 4.33 1.86 0.78
N LEU A 99 5.29 1.54 1.64
CA LEU A 99 5.92 0.24 1.68
C LEU A 99 4.94 -0.81 2.23
N ASN A 100 5.19 -2.09 1.97
CA ASN A 100 4.40 -3.18 2.54
C ASN A 100 4.69 -3.44 4.03
N HIS A 101 5.81 -2.93 4.54
CA HIS A 101 6.17 -2.85 5.96
C HIS A 101 7.19 -1.72 6.19
N GLY A 102 7.73 -1.57 7.39
CA GLY A 102 8.68 -0.50 7.71
C GLY A 102 10.00 -0.60 6.94
N VAL A 103 10.71 0.52 6.84
CA VAL A 103 12.05 0.57 6.24
C VAL A 103 13.02 -0.35 6.97
N LEU A 104 13.93 -0.95 6.22
CA LEU A 104 14.94 -1.85 6.74
C LEU A 104 16.17 -1.09 7.24
N PRO A 105 16.94 -1.66 8.18
CA PRO A 105 18.26 -1.13 8.51
C PRO A 105 19.12 -0.97 7.26
N LYS A 106 19.94 0.06 7.21
CA LYS A 106 20.80 0.41 6.07
C LYS A 106 20.07 0.85 4.79
N THR A 107 18.77 1.13 4.87
CA THR A 107 18.03 1.74 3.76
C THR A 107 18.69 3.05 3.35
N LYS A 108 18.87 3.23 2.04
CA LYS A 108 19.48 4.44 1.49
C LYS A 108 18.49 5.61 1.53
N GLU A 109 18.85 6.67 2.23
CA GLU A 109 18.00 7.86 2.36
C GLU A 109 17.64 8.46 1.01
N ASP A 110 18.57 8.50 0.06
CA ASP A 110 18.34 9.05 -1.27
C ASP A 110 17.29 8.25 -2.05
N ASN A 111 17.29 6.92 -1.92
CA ASN A 111 16.24 6.08 -2.52
C ASN A 111 14.86 6.36 -1.91
N VAL A 112 14.79 6.58 -0.59
CA VAL A 112 13.53 6.96 0.08
C VAL A 112 13.02 8.30 -0.43
N LYS A 113 13.89 9.31 -0.51
CA LYS A 113 13.54 10.63 -1.03
C LYS A 113 13.08 10.57 -2.48
N HIS A 114 13.79 9.79 -3.29
CA HIS A 114 13.45 9.60 -4.70
C HIS A 114 12.10 8.89 -4.86
N PHE A 115 11.84 7.84 -4.08
CA PHE A 115 10.54 7.17 -4.04
C PHE A 115 9.41 8.17 -3.75
N ILE A 116 9.52 8.93 -2.66
CA ILE A 116 8.50 9.89 -2.25
C ILE A 116 8.28 10.96 -3.32
N HIS A 117 9.36 11.51 -3.87
CA HIS A 117 9.30 12.53 -4.90
C HIS A 117 8.61 12.01 -6.17
N THR A 118 8.99 10.83 -6.64
CA THR A 118 8.44 10.23 -7.86
C THR A 118 6.95 9.94 -7.70
N VAL A 119 6.56 9.30 -6.59
CA VAL A 119 5.15 8.99 -6.31
C VAL A 119 4.30 10.26 -6.28
N ARG A 120 4.77 11.30 -5.58
CA ARG A 120 4.06 12.57 -5.52
C ARG A 120 3.96 13.25 -6.88
N THR A 121 5.02 13.24 -7.66
CA THR A 121 5.02 13.86 -8.99
C THR A 121 4.05 13.17 -9.95
N VAL A 122 4.01 11.84 -9.92
CA VAL A 122 3.18 11.06 -10.86
C VAL A 122 1.71 11.04 -10.46
N PHE A 123 1.42 10.90 -9.15
CA PHE A 123 0.04 10.70 -8.67
C PHE A 123 -0.56 11.93 -7.97
N GLN A 124 0.18 13.01 -7.86
CA GLN A 124 -0.38 14.26 -7.36
C GLN A 124 -1.40 14.78 -8.36
N GLU A 125 -2.67 14.78 -7.96
CA GLU A 125 -3.70 15.47 -8.72
C GLU A 125 -3.50 16.96 -8.59
N ILE A 126 -3.46 17.63 -9.72
CA ILE A 126 -3.51 19.08 -9.74
C ILE A 126 -4.99 19.42 -9.50
N GLU A 127 -5.25 19.93 -8.31
CA GLU A 127 -6.55 20.54 -8.00
C GLU A 127 -6.77 21.80 -8.85
#